data_a2c444119b1895f3f7e272af7113e221
#
_entry.id   a2c444119b1895f3f7e272af7113e221
#
_cell.length_a   1.000
_cell.length_b   1.000
_cell.length_c   1.000
_cell.angle_alpha   90.00
_cell.angle_beta   90.00
_cell.angle_gamma   90.00
#
_symmetry.space_group_name_H-M   'P 1'
#
loop_
_entity.id
_entity.type
_entity.pdbx_description
1 polymer ?
#
loop_
_entity_poly.entity_id
_entity_poly.type
_entity_poly.pdbx_seq_one_letter_code
_entity_poly.pdbx_strand_id
1 'polypeptide(L)'
;GEAVFGAGKGKNSFLCLTYGTGVGGAIIENKQVYHGSSFSAGEFGAIITHAEEKLSGTDPFDGCYERYASATALVKMISAVDPSLINGRQIFANLERPEIKEVVNKWIDEIVLGLATLIHIFNPSCVVLGGGIMVQPYILEQIHARIPQMVMSSFAHVQISSAELGNSAGLLGAYYLASQKL
;
A
#
# COMPACT_ATOMS: atom_id res chain seq x y z
N GLY A 1 -1.02 15.66 1.90
CA GLY A 1 0.20 15.94 2.66
C GLY A 1 1.44 15.50 1.92
N GLU A 2 1.53 14.24 1.53
CA GLU A 2 2.67 13.70 0.75
C GLU A 2 2.82 14.41 -0.60
N ALA A 3 1.72 14.83 -1.24
CA ALA A 3 1.76 15.51 -2.52
C ALA A 3 2.41 16.91 -2.45
N VAL A 4 2.26 17.60 -1.32
CA VAL A 4 2.71 18.99 -1.16
C VAL A 4 4.02 19.08 -0.41
N PHE A 5 4.20 18.25 0.64
CA PHE A 5 5.28 18.39 1.62
C PHE A 5 6.20 17.17 1.70
N GLY A 6 5.84 16.01 1.12
CA GLY A 6 6.56 14.75 1.26
C GLY A 6 6.99 14.14 -0.07
N ALA A 7 7.01 12.81 -0.13
CA ALA A 7 7.55 12.00 -1.23
C ALA A 7 6.90 12.26 -2.59
N GLY A 8 5.66 12.76 -2.62
CA GLY A 8 4.95 13.15 -3.85
C GLY A 8 5.23 14.57 -4.32
N LYS A 9 6.03 15.36 -3.57
CA LYS A 9 6.30 16.75 -3.91
C LYS A 9 6.94 16.90 -5.29
N GLY A 10 6.37 17.77 -6.10
CA GLY A 10 6.82 18.01 -7.47
C GLY A 10 6.34 17.00 -8.51
N LYS A 11 5.70 15.90 -8.09
CA LYS A 11 5.08 14.94 -9.02
C LYS A 11 3.75 15.50 -9.53
N ASN A 12 3.48 15.31 -10.82
CA ASN A 12 2.22 15.75 -11.43
C ASN A 12 1.09 14.75 -11.15
N SER A 13 1.39 13.46 -11.29
CA SER A 13 0.43 12.37 -11.11
C SER A 13 1.13 11.19 -10.43
N PHE A 14 0.51 10.64 -9.38
CA PHE A 14 1.02 9.49 -8.65
C PHE A 14 -0.07 8.83 -7.80
N LEU A 15 0.20 7.62 -7.33
CA LEU A 15 -0.64 6.93 -6.37
C LEU A 15 -0.02 7.00 -4.97
N CYS A 16 -0.85 7.15 -3.95
CA CYS A 16 -0.44 7.02 -2.57
C CYS A 16 -1.24 5.87 -1.94
N LEU A 17 -0.56 4.90 -1.35
CA LEU A 17 -1.20 3.81 -0.62
C LEU A 17 -0.75 3.82 0.85
N THR A 18 -1.65 3.43 1.75
CA THR A 18 -1.34 3.28 3.18
C THR A 18 -1.71 1.89 3.67
N TYR A 19 -0.76 1.21 4.28
CA TYR A 19 -0.91 -0.15 4.81
C TYR A 19 -0.97 -0.10 6.34
N GLY A 20 -2.17 -0.28 6.86
CA GLY A 20 -2.48 -0.25 8.28
C GLY A 20 -3.46 -1.37 8.64
N THR A 21 -4.56 -1.05 9.34
CA THR A 21 -5.65 -1.99 9.64
C THR A 21 -6.25 -2.57 8.35
N GLY A 22 -6.42 -1.73 7.33
CA GLY A 22 -6.76 -2.08 5.96
C GLY A 22 -5.71 -1.53 4.99
N VAL A 23 -6.09 -1.37 3.72
CA VAL A 23 -5.31 -0.71 2.68
C VAL A 23 -6.10 0.48 2.15
N GLY A 24 -5.67 1.68 2.50
CA GLY A 24 -6.24 2.91 1.97
C GLY A 24 -5.43 3.46 0.81
N GLY A 25 -6.00 4.43 0.08
CA GLY A 25 -5.27 5.07 -1.00
C GLY A 25 -5.80 6.42 -1.44
N ALA A 26 -5.02 7.05 -2.30
CA ALA A 26 -5.40 8.28 -3.00
C ALA A 26 -4.76 8.33 -4.39
N ILE A 27 -5.48 8.91 -5.32
CA ILE A 27 -5.04 9.17 -6.69
C ILE A 27 -4.75 10.66 -6.80
N ILE A 28 -3.52 11.00 -7.14
CA ILE A 28 -3.14 12.39 -7.47
C ILE A 28 -3.01 12.47 -8.98
N GLU A 29 -3.81 13.36 -9.57
CA GLU A 29 -3.83 13.62 -11.01
C GLU A 29 -3.76 15.12 -11.24
N ASN A 30 -2.79 15.57 -12.07
CA ASN A 30 -2.56 17.00 -12.32
C ASN A 30 -2.37 17.82 -11.03
N LYS A 31 -1.63 17.27 -10.06
CA LYS A 31 -1.37 17.83 -8.71
C LYS A 31 -2.61 18.01 -7.84
N GLN A 32 -3.72 17.38 -8.20
CA GLN A 32 -4.97 17.44 -7.45
C GLN A 32 -5.39 16.04 -7.03
N VAL A 33 -6.13 15.94 -5.93
CA VAL A 33 -6.75 14.68 -5.51
C VAL A 33 -7.91 14.37 -6.47
N TYR A 34 -7.85 13.21 -7.10
CA TYR A 34 -8.97 12.70 -7.88
C TYR A 34 -10.02 12.11 -6.93
N HIS A 35 -11.20 12.71 -6.90
CA HIS A 35 -12.26 12.33 -5.97
C HIS A 35 -13.24 11.28 -6.52
N GLY A 36 -13.28 11.10 -7.84
CA GLY A 36 -14.35 10.32 -8.46
C GLY A 36 -15.72 11.00 -8.39
N SER A 37 -16.76 10.29 -8.80
CA SER A 37 -18.13 10.84 -8.87
C SER A 37 -18.80 10.99 -7.51
N SER A 38 -18.37 10.24 -6.49
CA SER A 38 -18.96 10.19 -5.14
C SER A 38 -17.95 10.46 -4.03
N PHE A 39 -16.83 11.07 -4.33
CA PHE A 39 -15.73 11.37 -3.40
C PHE A 39 -15.11 10.13 -2.73
N SER A 40 -15.19 8.97 -3.39
CA SER A 40 -14.70 7.68 -2.89
C SER A 40 -13.67 7.04 -3.82
N ALA A 41 -13.00 7.81 -4.69
CA ALA A 41 -11.91 7.27 -5.50
C ALA A 41 -10.70 6.93 -4.62
N GLY A 42 -9.97 5.87 -5.00
CA GLY A 42 -8.77 5.44 -4.28
C GLY A 42 -9.02 4.36 -3.22
N GLU A 43 -10.20 3.75 -3.18
CA GLU A 43 -10.51 2.57 -2.33
C GLU A 43 -9.76 1.32 -2.82
N PHE A 44 -8.41 1.40 -2.83
CA PHE A 44 -7.55 0.36 -3.37
C PHE A 44 -7.61 -0.95 -2.57
N GLY A 45 -7.91 -0.87 -1.27
CA GLY A 45 -8.11 -2.07 -0.44
C GLY A 45 -9.27 -2.95 -0.89
N ALA A 46 -10.23 -2.38 -1.62
CA ALA A 46 -11.41 -3.09 -2.11
C ALA A 46 -11.22 -3.76 -3.49
N ILE A 47 -10.06 -3.61 -4.15
CA ILE A 47 -9.81 -4.34 -5.40
C ILE A 47 -9.79 -5.85 -5.14
N ILE A 48 -10.33 -6.63 -6.08
CA ILE A 48 -10.42 -8.09 -5.96
C ILE A 48 -9.10 -8.70 -6.41
N THR A 49 -8.39 -9.35 -5.51
CA THR A 49 -7.15 -10.08 -5.80
C THR A 49 -7.32 -11.60 -5.70
N HIS A 50 -8.37 -12.06 -5.00
CA HIS A 50 -8.68 -13.48 -4.80
C HIS A 50 -10.12 -13.77 -5.24
N ALA A 51 -10.28 -14.02 -6.53
CA ALA A 51 -11.60 -14.15 -7.15
C ALA A 51 -12.45 -15.31 -6.59
N GLU A 52 -11.83 -16.46 -6.28
CA GLU A 52 -12.53 -17.64 -5.76
C GLU A 52 -13.13 -17.35 -4.37
N GLU A 53 -12.38 -16.69 -3.50
CA GLU A 53 -12.86 -16.29 -2.17
C GLU A 53 -13.93 -15.20 -2.28
N LYS A 54 -13.81 -14.30 -3.25
CA LYS A 54 -14.83 -13.29 -3.52
C LYS A 54 -16.17 -13.90 -3.94
N LEU A 55 -16.14 -14.91 -4.78
CA LEU A 55 -17.35 -15.56 -5.31
C LEU A 55 -18.00 -16.51 -4.30
N SER A 56 -17.23 -17.11 -3.41
CA SER A 56 -17.73 -18.02 -2.36
C SER A 56 -18.01 -17.33 -1.02
N GLY A 57 -17.49 -16.13 -0.82
CA GLY A 57 -17.59 -15.38 0.43
C GLY A 57 -18.94 -14.74 0.65
N THR A 58 -19.20 -14.35 1.87
CA THR A 58 -20.44 -13.65 2.31
C THR A 58 -20.16 -12.22 2.78
N ASP A 59 -18.92 -11.90 3.09
CA ASP A 59 -18.48 -10.55 3.48
C ASP A 59 -18.11 -9.75 2.21
N PRO A 60 -18.54 -8.49 2.09
CA PRO A 60 -18.17 -7.63 0.96
C PRO A 60 -16.67 -7.48 0.73
N PHE A 61 -15.84 -7.70 1.75
CA PHE A 61 -14.38 -7.64 1.66
C PHE A 61 -13.70 -9.00 1.42
N ASP A 62 -14.44 -10.11 1.38
CA ASP A 62 -13.86 -11.40 1.01
C ASP A 62 -13.23 -11.31 -0.39
N GLY A 63 -12.04 -11.87 -0.54
CA GLY A 63 -11.25 -11.80 -1.77
C GLY A 63 -10.68 -10.42 -2.12
N CYS A 64 -10.88 -9.40 -1.28
CA CYS A 64 -10.36 -8.06 -1.51
C CYS A 64 -8.93 -7.90 -1.00
N TYR A 65 -8.15 -7.06 -1.67
CA TYR A 65 -6.73 -6.82 -1.46
C TYR A 65 -6.34 -6.57 0.00
N GLU A 66 -7.10 -5.75 0.74
CA GLU A 66 -6.76 -5.44 2.13
C GLU A 66 -6.79 -6.66 3.06
N ARG A 67 -7.60 -7.68 2.74
CA ARG A 67 -7.65 -8.92 3.53
C ARG A 67 -6.33 -9.70 3.49
N TYR A 68 -5.49 -9.44 2.50
CA TYR A 68 -4.22 -10.15 2.27
C TYR A 68 -3.01 -9.24 2.44
N ALA A 69 -3.09 -7.97 2.04
CA ALA A 69 -1.95 -7.05 1.99
C ALA A 69 -1.86 -6.07 3.18
N SER A 70 -2.89 -5.96 4.04
CA SER A 70 -2.84 -5.04 5.18
C SER A 70 -1.85 -5.49 6.27
N ALA A 71 -1.44 -4.57 7.16
CA ALA A 71 -0.65 -4.93 8.34
C ALA A 71 -1.40 -5.90 9.27
N THR A 72 -2.74 -5.79 9.35
CA THR A 72 -3.60 -6.73 10.07
C THR A 72 -3.51 -8.14 9.46
N ALA A 73 -3.50 -8.24 8.12
CA ALA A 73 -3.34 -9.52 7.43
C ALA A 73 -2.00 -10.18 7.78
N LEU A 74 -0.89 -9.41 7.76
CA LEU A 74 0.42 -9.94 8.16
C LEU A 74 0.39 -10.50 9.59
N VAL A 75 -0.15 -9.75 10.57
CA VAL A 75 -0.25 -10.21 11.96
C VAL A 75 -1.06 -11.51 12.04
N LYS A 76 -2.17 -11.61 11.31
CA LYS A 76 -2.98 -12.83 11.24
C LYS A 76 -2.21 -14.00 10.65
N MET A 77 -1.46 -13.80 9.57
CA MET A 77 -0.63 -14.84 8.95
C MET A 77 0.47 -15.31 9.90
N ILE A 78 1.15 -14.40 10.58
CA ILE A 78 2.20 -14.70 11.55
C ILE A 78 1.64 -15.41 12.77
N SER A 79 0.46 -15.09 13.25
CA SER A 79 -0.15 -15.73 14.42
C SER A 79 -0.39 -17.22 14.24
N ALA A 80 -0.45 -17.72 13.01
CA ALA A 80 -0.52 -19.15 12.70
C ALA A 80 0.83 -19.88 12.91
N VAL A 81 1.93 -19.15 12.91
CA VAL A 81 3.31 -19.68 13.09
C VAL A 81 3.84 -19.35 14.48
N ASP A 82 3.64 -18.11 14.92
CA ASP A 82 4.06 -17.64 16.25
C ASP A 82 3.04 -16.63 16.81
N PRO A 83 2.08 -17.07 17.64
CA PRO A 83 1.04 -16.20 18.19
C PRO A 83 1.56 -15.16 19.20
N SER A 84 2.83 -15.21 19.61
CA SER A 84 3.43 -14.19 20.47
C SER A 84 3.81 -12.90 19.72
N LEU A 85 3.92 -12.95 18.40
CA LEU A 85 4.27 -11.81 17.55
C LEU A 85 3.01 -11.07 17.10
N ILE A 86 2.55 -10.12 17.90
CA ILE A 86 1.24 -9.47 17.78
C ILE A 86 1.26 -8.13 17.01
N ASN A 87 2.42 -7.69 16.53
CA ASN A 87 2.54 -6.43 15.78
C ASN A 87 3.76 -6.42 14.85
N GLY A 88 3.74 -5.50 13.87
CA GLY A 88 4.81 -5.41 12.87
C GLY A 88 6.20 -5.22 13.46
N ARG A 89 6.36 -4.43 14.55
CA ARG A 89 7.67 -4.24 15.19
C ARG A 89 8.26 -5.56 15.69
N GLN A 90 7.46 -6.38 16.36
CA GLN A 90 7.92 -7.68 16.85
C GLN A 90 8.21 -8.63 15.68
N ILE A 91 7.37 -8.64 14.64
CA ILE A 91 7.55 -9.49 13.45
C ILE A 91 8.90 -9.16 12.79
N PHE A 92 9.17 -7.89 12.50
CA PHE A 92 10.41 -7.51 11.82
C PHE A 92 11.66 -7.61 12.71
N ALA A 93 11.52 -7.56 14.04
CA ALA A 93 12.60 -7.87 14.97
C ALA A 93 12.99 -9.37 14.98
N ASN A 94 12.16 -10.24 14.40
CA ASN A 94 12.40 -11.68 14.28
C ASN A 94 12.55 -12.14 12.81
N LEU A 95 12.87 -11.23 11.90
CA LEU A 95 12.93 -11.50 10.46
C LEU A 95 14.07 -12.48 10.06
N GLU A 96 15.09 -12.66 10.91
CA GLU A 96 16.16 -13.64 10.71
C GLU A 96 15.67 -15.09 10.85
N ARG A 97 14.54 -15.32 11.52
CA ARG A 97 13.91 -16.63 11.63
C ARG A 97 13.31 -17.05 10.29
N PRO A 98 13.75 -18.21 9.69
CA PRO A 98 13.33 -18.60 8.36
C PRO A 98 11.81 -18.70 8.17
N GLU A 99 11.10 -19.24 9.17
CA GLU A 99 9.65 -19.40 9.15
C GLU A 99 8.90 -18.05 9.17
N ILE A 100 9.41 -17.06 9.90
CA ILE A 100 8.84 -15.71 9.94
C ILE A 100 9.11 -14.99 8.61
N LYS A 101 10.34 -15.08 8.12
CA LYS A 101 10.74 -14.50 6.83
C LYS A 101 9.92 -15.04 5.67
N GLU A 102 9.61 -16.35 5.68
CA GLU A 102 8.76 -16.97 4.65
C GLU A 102 7.36 -16.35 4.64
N VAL A 103 6.73 -16.19 5.80
CA VAL A 103 5.40 -15.58 5.91
C VAL A 103 5.42 -14.11 5.49
N VAL A 104 6.43 -13.35 5.93
CA VAL A 104 6.60 -11.95 5.51
C VAL A 104 6.76 -11.85 4.00
N ASN A 105 7.51 -12.75 3.37
CA ASN A 105 7.67 -12.77 1.92
C ASN A 105 6.36 -13.08 1.19
N LYS A 106 5.56 -14.03 1.65
CA LYS A 106 4.22 -14.31 1.11
C LYS A 106 3.30 -13.09 1.21
N TRP A 107 3.33 -12.40 2.35
CA TRP A 107 2.57 -11.16 2.53
C TRP A 107 3.06 -10.04 1.58
N ILE A 108 4.37 -9.93 1.33
CA ILE A 108 4.90 -8.96 0.35
C ILE A 108 4.46 -9.34 -1.07
N ASP A 109 4.32 -10.64 -1.41
CA ASP A 109 3.77 -11.06 -2.70
C ASP A 109 2.35 -10.53 -2.89
N GLU A 110 1.52 -10.55 -1.84
CA GLU A 110 0.17 -9.96 -1.90
C GLU A 110 0.21 -8.45 -2.16
N ILE A 111 1.14 -7.74 -1.52
CA ILE A 111 1.35 -6.30 -1.79
C ILE A 111 1.70 -6.08 -3.26
N VAL A 112 2.63 -6.86 -3.80
CA VAL A 112 3.12 -6.74 -5.17
C VAL A 112 2.01 -7.02 -6.20
N LEU A 113 1.13 -8.01 -5.96
CA LEU A 113 -0.02 -8.29 -6.82
C LEU A 113 -0.96 -7.09 -6.96
N GLY A 114 -1.33 -6.46 -5.85
CA GLY A 114 -2.16 -5.26 -5.89
C GLY A 114 -1.45 -4.08 -6.54
N LEU A 115 -0.18 -3.85 -6.22
CA LEU A 115 0.60 -2.77 -6.84
C LEU A 115 0.73 -2.95 -8.35
N ALA A 116 1.03 -4.16 -8.83
CA ALA A 116 1.13 -4.44 -10.27
C ALA A 116 -0.20 -4.14 -10.99
N THR A 117 -1.33 -4.52 -10.38
CA THR A 117 -2.67 -4.22 -10.91
C THR A 117 -2.88 -2.70 -11.03
N LEU A 118 -2.58 -1.95 -9.97
CA LEU A 118 -2.75 -0.49 -9.95
C LEU A 118 -1.80 0.22 -10.93
N ILE A 119 -0.56 -0.25 -11.04
CA ILE A 119 0.42 0.28 -11.99
C ILE A 119 -0.09 0.10 -13.43
N HIS A 120 -0.65 -1.05 -13.79
CA HIS A 120 -1.20 -1.28 -15.12
C HIS A 120 -2.43 -0.42 -15.41
N ILE A 121 -3.30 -0.18 -14.42
CA ILE A 121 -4.53 0.61 -14.61
C ILE A 121 -4.23 2.11 -14.73
N PHE A 122 -3.38 2.63 -13.84
CA PHE A 122 -3.17 4.07 -13.70
C PHE A 122 -1.94 4.61 -14.42
N ASN A 123 -0.99 3.73 -14.79
CA ASN A 123 0.29 4.12 -15.38
C ASN A 123 0.95 5.30 -14.62
N PRO A 124 1.11 5.22 -13.31
CA PRO A 124 1.63 6.34 -12.53
C PRO A 124 3.13 6.51 -12.74
N SER A 125 3.64 7.74 -12.66
CA SER A 125 5.09 7.97 -12.62
C SER A 125 5.72 7.52 -11.31
N CYS A 126 4.92 7.50 -10.23
CA CYS A 126 5.36 7.16 -8.88
C CYS A 126 4.24 6.51 -8.08
N VAL A 127 4.61 5.62 -7.16
CA VAL A 127 3.74 5.10 -6.12
C VAL A 127 4.39 5.37 -4.77
N VAL A 128 3.68 6.06 -3.88
CA VAL A 128 4.14 6.38 -2.52
C VAL A 128 3.48 5.41 -1.55
N LEU A 129 4.29 4.68 -0.78
CA LEU A 129 3.84 3.66 0.17
C LEU A 129 3.96 4.17 1.61
N GLY A 130 2.83 4.35 2.27
CA GLY A 130 2.72 4.80 3.65
C GLY A 130 2.14 3.73 4.58
N GLY A 131 2.02 4.11 5.84
CA GLY A 131 1.57 3.23 6.92
C GLY A 131 2.72 2.82 7.84
N GLY A 132 2.41 2.56 9.10
CA GLY A 132 3.43 2.34 10.13
C GLY A 132 4.35 1.13 9.89
N ILE A 133 3.90 0.14 9.12
CA ILE A 133 4.70 -1.03 8.78
C ILE A 133 5.68 -0.76 7.61
N MET A 134 5.34 0.17 6.72
CA MET A 134 6.13 0.46 5.51
C MET A 134 7.45 1.21 5.79
N VAL A 135 7.71 1.58 7.04
CA VAL A 135 9.02 2.11 7.47
C VAL A 135 10.12 1.04 7.48
N GLN A 136 9.77 -0.23 7.34
CA GLN A 136 10.73 -1.35 7.33
C GLN A 136 11.45 -1.43 5.98
N PRO A 137 12.77 -1.21 5.91
CA PRO A 137 13.51 -1.17 4.64
C PRO A 137 13.36 -2.45 3.81
N TYR A 138 13.29 -3.59 4.49
CA TYR A 138 13.13 -4.91 3.85
C TYR A 138 11.90 -4.96 2.93
N ILE A 139 10.79 -4.34 3.32
CA ILE A 139 9.56 -4.36 2.51
C ILE A 139 9.80 -3.67 1.17
N LEU A 140 10.34 -2.46 1.20
CA LEU A 140 10.57 -1.68 -0.02
C LEU A 140 11.62 -2.33 -0.93
N GLU A 141 12.68 -2.89 -0.34
CA GLU A 141 13.69 -3.67 -1.06
C GLU A 141 13.06 -4.86 -1.81
N GLN A 142 12.21 -5.63 -1.15
CA GLN A 142 11.55 -6.78 -1.75
C GLN A 142 10.52 -6.39 -2.82
N ILE A 143 9.81 -5.28 -2.63
CA ILE A 143 8.90 -4.74 -3.65
C ILE A 143 9.69 -4.34 -4.89
N HIS A 144 10.80 -3.61 -4.75
CA HIS A 144 11.66 -3.21 -5.88
C HIS A 144 12.21 -4.42 -6.64
N ALA A 145 12.55 -5.50 -5.94
CA ALA A 145 13.06 -6.72 -6.59
C ALA A 145 11.98 -7.47 -7.39
N ARG A 146 10.70 -7.37 -7.00
CA ARG A 146 9.61 -8.18 -7.56
C ARG A 146 8.79 -7.44 -8.62
N ILE A 147 8.53 -6.15 -8.45
CA ILE A 147 7.67 -5.37 -9.36
C ILE A 147 8.12 -5.46 -10.83
N PRO A 148 9.43 -5.37 -11.18
CA PRO A 148 9.83 -5.46 -12.58
C PRO A 148 9.50 -6.79 -13.27
N GLN A 149 9.27 -7.84 -12.50
CA GLN A 149 8.87 -9.16 -12.99
C GLN A 149 7.35 -9.32 -13.11
N MET A 150 6.59 -8.43 -12.47
CA MET A 150 5.13 -8.49 -12.38
C MET A 150 4.43 -7.49 -13.30
N VAL A 151 5.15 -6.53 -13.85
CA VAL A 151 4.60 -5.52 -14.74
C VAL A 151 5.16 -5.65 -16.15
N MET A 152 4.40 -5.24 -17.16
CA MET A 152 4.91 -5.17 -18.53
C MET A 152 6.10 -4.21 -18.58
N SER A 153 7.08 -4.49 -19.45
CA SER A 153 8.33 -3.74 -19.54
C SER A 153 8.14 -2.23 -19.73
N SER A 154 7.05 -1.83 -20.39
CA SER A 154 6.67 -0.42 -20.56
C SER A 154 6.33 0.30 -19.25
N PHE A 155 6.04 -0.43 -18.17
CA PHE A 155 5.72 0.11 -16.84
C PHE A 155 6.88 -0.05 -15.84
N ALA A 156 7.96 -0.72 -16.21
CA ALA A 156 9.09 -1.01 -15.30
C ALA A 156 9.84 0.24 -14.82
N HIS A 157 9.56 1.41 -15.40
CA HIS A 157 10.14 2.69 -15.01
C HIS A 157 9.44 3.35 -13.80
N VAL A 158 8.33 2.79 -13.31
CA VAL A 158 7.59 3.36 -12.19
C VAL A 158 8.49 3.48 -10.94
N GLN A 159 8.47 4.66 -10.34
CA GLN A 159 9.18 4.90 -9.08
C GLN A 159 8.30 4.46 -7.91
N ILE A 160 8.85 3.67 -7.00
CA ILE A 160 8.16 3.27 -5.77
C ILE A 160 8.98 3.80 -4.59
N SER A 161 8.36 4.55 -3.71
CA SER A 161 9.04 5.17 -2.57
C SER A 161 8.21 5.07 -1.29
N SER A 162 8.88 5.12 -0.15
CA SER A 162 8.20 5.28 1.15
C SER A 162 7.67 6.70 1.31
N ALA A 163 6.55 6.83 2.01
CA ALA A 163 6.05 8.11 2.50
C ALA A 163 7.05 8.76 3.46
N GLU A 164 7.18 10.08 3.39
CA GLU A 164 8.16 10.83 4.20
C GLU A 164 7.55 11.42 5.47
N LEU A 165 6.26 11.73 5.47
CA LEU A 165 5.61 12.49 6.54
C LEU A 165 5.00 11.61 7.63
N GLY A 166 4.95 10.30 7.42
CA GLY A 166 4.37 9.36 8.39
C GLY A 166 2.97 9.79 8.84
N ASN A 167 2.73 9.77 10.15
CA ASN A 167 1.43 10.13 10.73
C ASN A 167 1.06 11.63 10.57
N SER A 168 2.00 12.49 10.21
CA SER A 168 1.74 13.91 9.98
C SER A 168 1.14 14.22 8.61
N ALA A 169 1.19 13.27 7.67
CA ALA A 169 0.72 13.48 6.29
C ALA A 169 -0.73 13.95 6.22
N GLY A 170 -1.63 13.30 6.97
CA GLY A 170 -3.05 13.66 7.01
C GLY A 170 -3.30 15.07 7.55
N LEU A 171 -2.64 15.42 8.65
CA LEU A 171 -2.75 16.75 9.27
C LEU A 171 -2.24 17.86 8.33
N LEU A 172 -1.06 17.66 7.73
CA LEU A 172 -0.47 18.61 6.79
C LEU A 172 -1.32 18.75 5.52
N GLY A 173 -1.90 17.66 5.03
CA GLY A 173 -2.82 17.68 3.89
C GLY A 173 -4.10 18.45 4.20
N ALA A 174 -4.71 18.22 5.35
CA ALA A 174 -5.91 18.95 5.80
C ALA A 174 -5.62 20.45 5.98
N TYR A 175 -4.48 20.80 6.60
CA TYR A 175 -4.03 22.18 6.74
C TYR A 175 -3.88 22.84 5.36
N TYR A 176 -3.21 22.19 4.41
CA TYR A 176 -3.04 22.71 3.06
C TYR A 176 -4.38 22.99 2.38
N LEU A 177 -5.29 22.01 2.39
CA LEU A 177 -6.62 22.16 1.78
C LEU A 177 -7.45 23.29 2.41
N ALA A 178 -7.37 23.47 3.73
CA ALA A 178 -8.02 24.57 4.43
C ALA A 178 -7.43 25.92 4.01
N SER A 179 -6.11 26.03 3.87
CA SER A 179 -5.42 27.27 3.48
C SER A 179 -5.69 27.71 2.05
N GLN A 180 -6.12 26.80 1.16
CA GLN A 180 -6.49 27.14 -0.22
C GLN A 180 -7.90 27.76 -0.34
N LYS A 181 -8.69 27.71 0.74
CA LYS A 181 -10.07 28.24 0.79
C LYS A 181 -10.17 29.62 1.45
N LEU A 182 -9.06 30.13 1.97
CA LEU A 182 -8.93 31.46 2.55
C LEU A 182 -8.31 32.42 1.52
#